data_e3916da7848d61a39934191c5ed86008
#
_entry.id   e3916da7848d61a39934191c5ed86008
#
_cell.length_a   1.000
_cell.length_b   1.000
_cell.length_c   1.000
_cell.angle_alpha   90.00
_cell.angle_beta   90.00
_cell.angle_gamma   90.00
#
_symmetry.space_group_name_H-M   'P 1'
#
loop_
_entity.id
_entity.type
_entity.pdbx_description
1 polymer ?
#
loop_
_entity_poly.entity_id
_entity_poly.type
_entity_poly.pdbx_seq_one_letter_code
_entity_poly.pdbx_strand_id
1 'polypeptide(L)'
;MAKNRLIGDYPVIGIRPTIDGRRGALKVRESLEDQTMNMAKAAAKLFEDNLKYSNGEPVKVVIADTTIGRVAEAAACANKFKKEGVDITLTVTPCWCYGAETMDMDPMTIKGVWGFNGTERPGAVYLASVLATHAQKGLPAFGIYGHDVQNADDTSIPADVQEKLLRFGRAAVAAASMRGKSYLQIGSICMGIGGSIIDPNFIEEYLGMRVESVDEVEIIRRMTNEIYDKNEYEKALAWTKAKCIEGLDKNPEYLKKTAAEKEEMWEFVVKMMVIIKDMMNGNPNLPEGCEEEMVGHNAIAAGFQGQRQWTDFYPNGDFAESMLNSSFDWEGAREPYILATENDVLNGIGMLFMKLLTNRPQMFADVRTYWSPEAVKGATGYDLEGVAQQSGGIIHLINSGACCVDASGVCKDENGNNVMKQWWEVTEADQDAMMNATEWCSADYGYFRGGGYSSRFETKAEMPVTMIRLNLVKGLGPCIQIAEGWTVNLPEKVSDTLWKRTDYTWPCTWFAPRTTGKGAFTTAYEVMNNWGANHGAISYGHIGADLITLCSMLRIPVSMHNVPEEKIFRPSVWNAFGMDKEGQDFRACANFGPMYK
;
A
#
# COMPACT_ATOMS: atom_id res chain seq x y z
N MET A 1 2.09 23.91 -5.17
CA MET A 1 1.18 22.78 -4.86
C MET A 1 1.50 21.68 -5.86
N ALA A 2 1.82 20.50 -5.36
CA ALA A 2 1.98 19.34 -6.23
C ALA A 2 0.64 19.08 -6.94
N LYS A 3 0.68 18.93 -8.26
CA LYS A 3 -0.53 18.70 -9.05
C LYS A 3 -1.05 17.29 -8.75
N ASN A 4 -2.34 17.14 -8.49
CA ASN A 4 -2.92 15.81 -8.33
C ASN A 4 -2.70 15.00 -9.61
N ARG A 5 -2.15 13.79 -9.45
CA ARG A 5 -1.89 12.87 -10.56
C ARG A 5 -3.19 12.36 -11.19
N LEU A 6 -4.19 12.11 -10.37
CA LEU A 6 -5.47 11.53 -10.76
C LEU A 6 -6.61 12.53 -10.55
N ILE A 7 -7.70 12.33 -11.29
CA ILE A 7 -8.94 13.11 -11.15
C ILE A 7 -9.67 12.70 -9.86
N GLY A 8 -10.26 13.66 -9.21
CA GLY A 8 -11.00 13.54 -7.95
C GLY A 8 -10.23 14.09 -6.76
N ASP A 9 -10.97 14.51 -5.76
CA ASP A 9 -10.41 15.07 -4.54
C ASP A 9 -9.79 13.99 -3.65
N TYR A 10 -8.84 14.39 -2.80
CA TYR A 10 -8.37 13.55 -1.72
C TYR A 10 -9.39 13.51 -0.57
N PRO A 11 -9.45 12.39 0.20
CA PRO A 11 -10.43 12.23 1.27
C PRO A 11 -10.23 13.26 2.40
N VAL A 12 -11.33 13.76 2.94
CA VAL A 12 -11.34 14.75 4.01
C VAL A 12 -11.71 14.10 5.34
N ILE A 13 -10.98 14.42 6.41
CA ILE A 13 -11.29 13.99 7.77
C ILE A 13 -12.18 15.03 8.44
N GLY A 14 -13.38 14.64 8.90
CA GLY A 14 -14.30 15.47 9.66
C GLY A 14 -14.26 15.13 11.15
N ILE A 15 -14.05 16.12 12.01
CA ILE A 15 -14.06 15.93 13.46
C ILE A 15 -15.38 16.42 14.05
N ARG A 16 -16.03 15.56 14.83
CA ARG A 16 -17.32 15.70 15.45
C ARG A 16 -17.17 15.87 16.97
N PRO A 17 -17.10 17.11 17.51
CA PRO A 17 -17.01 17.34 18.95
C PRO A 17 -18.38 17.12 19.60
N THR A 18 -18.60 15.98 20.26
CA THR A 18 -19.85 15.65 20.94
C THR A 18 -19.81 16.03 22.41
N ILE A 19 -20.93 16.53 22.93
CA ILE A 19 -21.03 17.12 24.26
C ILE A 19 -22.34 16.76 24.92
N ASP A 20 -22.40 16.80 26.27
CA ASP A 20 -23.65 16.70 27.00
C ASP A 20 -24.58 17.90 26.65
N GLY A 21 -25.68 17.60 25.99
CA GLY A 21 -26.61 18.62 25.50
C GLY A 21 -27.47 19.28 26.59
N ARG A 22 -27.33 18.86 27.86
CA ARG A 22 -28.14 19.39 28.96
C ARG A 22 -27.69 20.80 29.38
N ARG A 23 -28.63 21.72 29.37
CA ARG A 23 -28.45 23.10 29.82
C ARG A 23 -29.25 23.32 31.09
N GLY A 24 -29.17 24.46 31.69
CA GLY A 24 -29.96 24.85 32.87
C GLY A 24 -29.12 25.36 34.04
N ALA A 25 -29.66 25.29 35.26
CA ALA A 25 -29.04 25.90 36.46
C ALA A 25 -27.61 25.35 36.74
N LEU A 26 -27.34 24.10 36.40
CA LEU A 26 -26.02 23.49 36.62
C LEU A 26 -24.99 23.78 35.50
N LYS A 27 -25.41 24.43 34.42
CA LYS A 27 -24.55 24.81 33.28
C LYS A 27 -23.65 23.65 32.80
N VAL A 28 -24.19 22.43 32.72
CA VAL A 28 -23.41 21.20 32.39
C VAL A 28 -22.72 21.35 31.06
N ARG A 29 -23.45 21.71 30.01
CA ARG A 29 -22.89 21.90 28.67
C ARG A 29 -21.82 22.99 28.65
N GLU A 30 -22.17 24.16 29.20
CA GLU A 30 -21.32 25.34 29.19
C GLU A 30 -19.96 25.07 29.88
N SER A 31 -19.95 24.21 30.90
CA SER A 31 -18.69 23.84 31.59
C SER A 31 -17.79 22.89 30.80
N LEU A 32 -18.25 22.36 29.68
CA LEU A 32 -17.54 21.37 28.85
C LEU A 32 -17.21 21.84 27.42
N GLU A 33 -17.74 23.00 27.02
CA GLU A 33 -17.57 23.50 25.64
C GLU A 33 -16.09 23.61 25.25
N ASP A 34 -15.27 24.25 26.10
CA ASP A 34 -13.86 24.47 25.83
C ASP A 34 -13.10 23.15 25.77
N GLN A 35 -13.30 22.22 26.71
CA GLN A 35 -12.66 20.92 26.72
C GLN A 35 -13.00 20.12 25.46
N THR A 36 -14.30 20.09 25.09
CA THR A 36 -14.78 19.36 23.91
C THR A 36 -14.14 19.88 22.61
N MET A 37 -14.15 21.21 22.46
CA MET A 37 -13.60 21.86 21.28
C MET A 37 -12.06 21.75 21.22
N ASN A 38 -11.38 21.81 22.36
CA ASN A 38 -9.93 21.65 22.44
C ASN A 38 -9.51 20.23 22.07
N MET A 39 -10.24 19.19 22.46
CA MET A 39 -10.00 17.81 21.98
C MET A 39 -10.11 17.72 20.45
N ALA A 40 -11.14 18.35 19.87
CA ALA A 40 -11.31 18.35 18.42
C ALA A 40 -10.15 19.06 17.69
N LYS A 41 -9.73 20.22 18.20
CA LYS A 41 -8.58 20.97 17.64
C LYS A 41 -7.26 20.21 17.79
N ALA A 42 -7.04 19.56 18.94
CA ALA A 42 -5.84 18.78 19.18
C ALA A 42 -5.76 17.56 18.23
N ALA A 43 -6.88 16.86 18.01
CA ALA A 43 -6.94 15.76 17.04
C ALA A 43 -6.75 16.25 15.61
N ALA A 44 -7.34 17.40 15.22
CA ALA A 44 -7.13 17.98 13.89
C ALA A 44 -5.65 18.28 13.65
N LYS A 45 -5.01 18.98 14.58
CA LYS A 45 -3.59 19.30 14.51
C LYS A 45 -2.72 18.04 14.45
N LEU A 46 -3.04 17.00 15.24
CA LEU A 46 -2.30 15.73 15.20
C LEU A 46 -2.34 15.10 13.80
N PHE A 47 -3.50 15.10 13.14
CA PHE A 47 -3.63 14.57 11.80
C PHE A 47 -2.89 15.43 10.76
N GLU A 48 -3.10 16.74 10.76
CA GLU A 48 -2.48 17.67 9.81
C GLU A 48 -0.94 17.68 9.91
N ASP A 49 -0.40 17.57 11.13
CA ASP A 49 1.05 17.55 11.35
C ASP A 49 1.72 16.22 10.95
N ASN A 50 0.98 15.09 10.99
CA ASN A 50 1.58 13.76 10.89
C ASN A 50 1.10 12.91 9.71
N LEU A 51 -0.01 13.27 9.06
CA LEU A 51 -0.54 12.50 7.93
C LEU A 51 -0.43 13.29 6.64
N LYS A 52 -0.06 12.59 5.58
CA LYS A 52 0.03 13.14 4.23
C LYS A 52 -0.71 12.26 3.24
N TYR A 53 -1.25 12.88 2.21
CA TYR A 53 -1.75 12.20 1.03
C TYR A 53 -0.59 11.63 0.19
N SER A 54 -0.92 10.82 -0.80
CA SER A 54 0.08 10.24 -1.71
C SER A 54 0.84 11.29 -2.53
N ASN A 55 0.29 12.49 -2.70
CA ASN A 55 0.96 13.62 -3.35
C ASN A 55 1.91 14.43 -2.43
N GLY A 56 2.06 14.01 -1.16
CA GLY A 56 2.93 14.65 -0.17
C GLY A 56 2.31 15.84 0.58
N GLU A 57 1.10 16.29 0.22
CA GLU A 57 0.41 17.37 0.93
C GLU A 57 -0.19 16.85 2.26
N PRO A 58 -0.24 17.68 3.31
CA PRO A 58 -0.93 17.34 4.55
C PRO A 58 -2.40 17.01 4.32
N VAL A 59 -2.94 16.10 5.13
CA VAL A 59 -4.37 15.76 5.06
C VAL A 59 -5.25 16.95 5.45
N LYS A 60 -6.35 17.15 4.72
CA LYS A 60 -7.35 18.17 5.04
C LYS A 60 -8.23 17.69 6.20
N VAL A 61 -8.35 18.51 7.24
CA VAL A 61 -9.24 18.25 8.38
C VAL A 61 -10.27 19.36 8.51
N VAL A 62 -11.52 18.98 8.79
CA VAL A 62 -12.65 19.90 8.99
C VAL A 62 -13.30 19.62 10.34
N ILE A 63 -13.47 20.63 11.18
CA ILE A 63 -14.18 20.51 12.46
C ILE A 63 -15.61 21.03 12.30
N ALA A 64 -16.59 20.40 12.95
CA ALA A 64 -17.95 20.94 13.02
C ALA A 64 -17.94 22.37 13.61
N ASP A 65 -18.85 23.23 13.14
CA ASP A 65 -18.88 24.65 13.55
C ASP A 65 -19.20 24.85 15.04
N THR A 66 -19.93 23.89 15.61
CA THR A 66 -20.31 23.90 17.03
C THR A 66 -20.15 22.52 17.64
N THR A 67 -20.10 22.45 18.95
CA THR A 67 -20.25 21.17 19.66
C THR A 67 -21.64 20.57 19.42
N ILE A 68 -21.72 19.24 19.43
CA ILE A 68 -22.90 18.46 19.04
C ILE A 68 -23.51 17.80 20.27
N GLY A 69 -24.57 18.37 20.79
CA GLY A 69 -25.29 17.85 21.96
C GLY A 69 -26.68 17.31 21.65
N ARG A 70 -27.24 17.59 20.46
CA ARG A 70 -28.58 17.20 20.03
C ARG A 70 -28.67 16.98 18.51
N VAL A 71 -29.82 16.43 18.09
CA VAL A 71 -30.13 16.09 16.69
C VAL A 71 -29.93 17.25 15.72
N ALA A 72 -30.37 18.47 16.09
CA ALA A 72 -30.26 19.64 15.20
C ALA A 72 -28.78 19.99 14.90
N GLU A 73 -27.92 19.91 15.91
CA GLU A 73 -26.47 20.17 15.76
C GLU A 73 -25.79 19.03 15.00
N ALA A 74 -26.22 17.77 15.21
CA ALA A 74 -25.75 16.63 14.42
C ALA A 74 -26.13 16.78 12.93
N ALA A 75 -27.34 17.23 12.63
CA ALA A 75 -27.79 17.51 11.28
C ALA A 75 -27.03 18.67 10.62
N ALA A 76 -26.75 19.74 11.37
CA ALA A 76 -25.93 20.85 10.88
C ALA A 76 -24.50 20.39 10.55
N CYS A 77 -23.89 19.59 11.42
CA CYS A 77 -22.59 18.98 11.18
C CYS A 77 -22.60 18.11 9.92
N ALA A 78 -23.57 17.21 9.77
CA ALA A 78 -23.70 16.34 8.59
C ALA A 78 -23.86 17.17 7.30
N ASN A 79 -24.63 18.26 7.33
CA ASN A 79 -24.79 19.14 6.18
C ASN A 79 -23.48 19.88 5.82
N LYS A 80 -22.71 20.32 6.81
CA LYS A 80 -21.38 20.90 6.59
C LYS A 80 -20.44 19.86 5.97
N PHE A 81 -20.35 18.68 6.56
CA PHE A 81 -19.44 17.62 6.13
C PHE A 81 -19.72 17.15 4.71
N LYS A 82 -21.00 17.06 4.34
CA LYS A 82 -21.39 16.76 2.96
C LYS A 82 -20.89 17.80 1.96
N LYS A 83 -20.93 19.09 2.32
CA LYS A 83 -20.44 20.20 1.46
C LYS A 83 -18.91 20.21 1.35
N GLU A 84 -18.23 19.79 2.41
CA GLU A 84 -16.76 19.73 2.48
C GLU A 84 -16.18 18.42 1.92
N GLY A 85 -17.03 17.48 1.48
CA GLY A 85 -16.59 16.20 0.95
C GLY A 85 -15.93 15.30 1.99
N VAL A 86 -16.46 15.25 3.21
CA VAL A 86 -15.90 14.42 4.29
C VAL A 86 -16.19 12.95 4.05
N ASP A 87 -15.12 12.15 4.00
CA ASP A 87 -15.17 10.69 3.84
C ASP A 87 -14.90 9.92 5.13
N ILE A 88 -14.24 10.58 6.08
CA ILE A 88 -13.75 9.97 7.32
C ILE A 88 -14.24 10.83 8.48
N THR A 89 -14.83 10.23 9.52
CA THR A 89 -15.26 10.98 10.70
C THR A 89 -14.56 10.47 11.95
N LEU A 90 -14.12 11.43 12.79
CA LEU A 90 -13.69 11.18 14.15
C LEU A 90 -14.64 11.91 15.11
N THR A 91 -15.41 11.16 15.88
CA THR A 91 -16.18 11.73 17.00
C THR A 91 -15.28 11.81 18.24
N VAL A 92 -15.20 12.97 18.87
CA VAL A 92 -14.45 13.16 20.13
C VAL A 92 -15.41 13.59 21.23
N THR A 93 -15.21 13.07 22.44
CA THR A 93 -16.08 13.42 23.58
C THR A 93 -15.34 13.37 24.91
N PRO A 94 -15.43 14.40 25.76
CA PRO A 94 -14.90 14.35 27.11
C PRO A 94 -15.89 13.75 28.11
N CYS A 95 -17.14 13.50 27.73
CA CYS A 95 -18.23 13.23 28.66
C CYS A 95 -19.34 12.37 28.05
N TRP A 96 -20.37 12.08 28.84
CA TRP A 96 -21.63 11.55 28.33
C TRP A 96 -22.25 12.47 27.27
N CYS A 97 -22.85 11.85 26.27
CA CYS A 97 -23.65 12.52 25.25
C CYS A 97 -24.83 11.62 24.84
N TYR A 98 -25.79 12.14 24.09
CA TYR A 98 -26.94 11.36 23.57
C TYR A 98 -26.50 10.58 22.31
N GLY A 99 -26.18 9.28 22.46
CA GLY A 99 -25.53 8.46 21.46
C GLY A 99 -26.23 8.44 20.10
N ALA A 100 -27.40 7.86 20.01
CA ALA A 100 -28.13 7.71 18.74
C ALA A 100 -28.53 9.05 18.10
N GLU A 101 -28.69 10.10 18.90
CA GLU A 101 -29.08 11.43 18.44
C GLU A 101 -27.93 12.23 17.83
N THR A 102 -26.69 11.93 18.22
CA THR A 102 -25.51 12.71 17.87
C THR A 102 -24.47 11.94 17.03
N MET A 103 -24.63 10.61 16.89
CA MET A 103 -23.70 9.78 16.13
C MET A 103 -23.68 10.12 14.63
N ASP A 104 -22.61 9.72 13.96
CA ASP A 104 -22.55 9.75 12.50
C ASP A 104 -23.38 8.61 11.90
N MET A 105 -24.40 8.97 11.14
CA MET A 105 -25.34 8.02 10.52
C MET A 105 -25.02 7.72 9.06
N ASP A 106 -24.05 8.40 8.45
CA ASP A 106 -23.71 8.18 7.04
C ASP A 106 -23.06 6.79 6.86
N PRO A 107 -23.64 5.88 6.06
CA PRO A 107 -23.08 4.56 5.86
C PRO A 107 -21.74 4.58 5.11
N MET A 108 -21.45 5.65 4.38
CA MET A 108 -20.28 5.75 3.51
C MET A 108 -19.04 6.34 4.18
N THR A 109 -19.18 6.96 5.34
CA THR A 109 -18.03 7.48 6.09
C THR A 109 -17.33 6.38 6.89
N ILE A 110 -16.02 6.44 6.99
CA ILE A 110 -15.21 5.60 7.88
C ILE A 110 -15.16 6.26 9.25
N LYS A 111 -15.50 5.52 10.31
CA LYS A 111 -15.85 6.10 11.63
C LYS A 111 -14.87 5.72 12.73
N GLY A 112 -14.33 6.73 13.43
CA GLY A 112 -13.63 6.60 14.69
C GLY A 112 -14.37 7.35 15.81
N VAL A 113 -14.21 6.88 17.04
CA VAL A 113 -14.75 7.54 18.24
C VAL A 113 -13.68 7.56 19.32
N TRP A 114 -13.28 8.75 19.75
CA TRP A 114 -12.34 8.94 20.85
C TRP A 114 -13.07 9.44 22.10
N GLY A 115 -13.13 8.59 23.14
CA GLY A 115 -13.62 8.94 24.47
C GLY A 115 -12.47 9.32 25.39
N PHE A 116 -12.57 10.49 26.04
CA PHE A 116 -11.61 10.96 27.02
C PHE A 116 -11.64 10.06 28.28
N ASN A 117 -10.48 9.62 28.75
CA ASN A 117 -10.37 8.88 30.01
C ASN A 117 -10.20 9.83 31.18
N GLY A 118 -11.31 10.38 31.69
CA GLY A 118 -11.33 11.30 32.81
C GLY A 118 -12.18 10.77 33.96
N THR A 119 -11.98 11.35 35.16
CA THR A 119 -12.67 10.93 36.41
C THR A 119 -14.04 11.57 36.62
N GLU A 120 -14.14 12.86 36.35
CA GLU A 120 -15.34 13.65 36.73
C GLU A 120 -16.49 13.40 35.74
N ARG A 121 -16.16 13.34 34.45
CA ARG A 121 -17.14 13.16 33.36
C ARG A 121 -16.51 12.27 32.29
N PRO A 122 -16.52 10.97 32.51
CA PRO A 122 -15.77 10.05 31.63
C PRO A 122 -16.41 9.93 30.25
N GLY A 123 -15.61 10.16 29.20
CA GLY A 123 -15.99 9.92 27.80
C GLY A 123 -16.23 8.44 27.48
N ALA A 124 -15.70 7.53 28.31
CA ALA A 124 -15.88 6.09 28.19
C ALA A 124 -17.34 5.64 28.11
N VAL A 125 -18.23 6.28 28.88
CA VAL A 125 -19.65 5.91 28.94
C VAL A 125 -20.36 6.20 27.60
N TYR A 126 -20.06 7.35 27.01
CA TYR A 126 -20.54 7.65 25.66
C TYR A 126 -19.90 6.75 24.63
N LEU A 127 -18.58 6.57 24.69
CA LEU A 127 -17.82 5.71 23.77
C LEU A 127 -18.45 4.32 23.69
N ALA A 128 -18.66 3.66 24.83
CA ALA A 128 -19.26 2.33 24.87
C ALA A 128 -20.68 2.31 24.31
N SER A 129 -21.51 3.30 24.70
CA SER A 129 -22.90 3.42 24.23
C SER A 129 -22.99 3.66 22.72
N VAL A 130 -22.18 4.58 22.18
CA VAL A 130 -22.24 4.90 20.75
C VAL A 130 -21.66 3.79 19.87
N LEU A 131 -20.62 3.10 20.32
CA LEU A 131 -20.08 1.93 19.61
C LEU A 131 -21.13 0.81 19.54
N ALA A 132 -21.86 0.54 20.63
CA ALA A 132 -22.96 -0.42 20.63
C ALA A 132 -24.08 0.02 19.66
N THR A 133 -24.39 1.31 19.61
CA THR A 133 -25.41 1.86 18.69
C THR A 133 -24.96 1.72 17.23
N HIS A 134 -23.70 2.02 16.93
CA HIS A 134 -23.10 1.78 15.61
C HIS A 134 -23.18 0.30 15.21
N ALA A 135 -22.88 -0.61 16.13
CA ALA A 135 -22.96 -2.05 15.89
C ALA A 135 -24.38 -2.51 15.54
N GLN A 136 -25.40 -2.01 16.28
CA GLN A 136 -26.81 -2.33 15.99
C GLN A 136 -27.27 -1.85 14.61
N LYS A 137 -26.66 -0.79 14.10
CA LYS A 137 -27.00 -0.22 12.79
C LYS A 137 -26.18 -0.79 11.64
N GLY A 138 -25.27 -1.71 11.91
CA GLY A 138 -24.37 -2.24 10.88
C GLY A 138 -23.34 -1.23 10.36
N LEU A 139 -22.98 -0.23 11.16
CA LEU A 139 -22.04 0.85 10.86
C LEU A 139 -20.81 0.73 11.76
N PRO A 140 -19.87 -0.21 11.52
CA PRO A 140 -18.72 -0.43 12.40
C PRO A 140 -17.94 0.86 12.64
N ALA A 141 -17.51 1.09 13.89
CA ALA A 141 -16.70 2.22 14.28
C ALA A 141 -15.51 1.76 15.14
N PHE A 142 -14.38 2.46 15.00
CA PHE A 142 -13.17 2.22 15.77
C PHE A 142 -13.21 2.98 17.09
N GLY A 143 -13.14 2.26 18.22
CA GLY A 143 -13.12 2.86 19.54
C GLY A 143 -11.69 3.21 19.98
N ILE A 144 -11.48 4.45 20.42
CA ILE A 144 -10.18 4.96 20.89
C ILE A 144 -10.35 5.43 22.32
N TYR A 145 -9.52 4.91 23.22
CA TYR A 145 -9.56 5.21 24.65
C TYR A 145 -8.15 5.12 25.24
N GLY A 146 -7.77 6.08 26.07
CA GLY A 146 -6.46 6.12 26.70
C GLY A 146 -6.34 5.14 27.87
N HIS A 147 -5.16 4.58 28.08
CA HIS A 147 -4.86 3.66 29.18
C HIS A 147 -4.96 4.37 30.54
N ASP A 148 -4.33 5.54 30.66
CA ASP A 148 -4.23 6.24 31.94
C ASP A 148 -5.29 7.34 32.06
N VAL A 149 -5.75 7.56 33.30
CA VAL A 149 -6.72 8.60 33.64
C VAL A 149 -6.07 9.98 33.53
N GLN A 150 -6.75 10.91 32.86
CA GLN A 150 -6.35 12.31 32.73
C GLN A 150 -7.25 13.22 33.60
N ASN A 151 -6.67 14.31 34.07
CA ASN A 151 -7.46 15.39 34.68
C ASN A 151 -8.24 16.15 33.60
N ALA A 152 -9.38 16.75 33.96
CA ALA A 152 -10.24 17.42 32.99
C ALA A 152 -9.59 18.63 32.28
N ASP A 153 -8.60 19.26 32.89
CA ASP A 153 -7.81 20.38 32.33
C ASP A 153 -6.59 19.95 31.52
N ASP A 154 -6.27 18.65 31.50
CA ASP A 154 -5.19 18.12 30.67
C ASP A 154 -5.64 18.07 29.20
N THR A 155 -5.05 18.91 28.36
CA THR A 155 -5.35 19.01 26.94
C THR A 155 -4.41 18.18 26.08
N SER A 156 -3.47 17.46 26.66
CA SER A 156 -2.53 16.59 25.92
C SER A 156 -3.24 15.35 25.39
N ILE A 157 -2.70 14.78 24.30
CA ILE A 157 -3.14 13.49 23.79
C ILE A 157 -2.11 12.46 24.26
N PRO A 158 -2.48 11.46 25.09
CA PRO A 158 -1.56 10.41 25.52
C PRO A 158 -0.96 9.64 24.35
N ALA A 159 0.26 9.11 24.51
CA ALA A 159 1.00 8.47 23.43
C ALA A 159 0.24 7.27 22.81
N ASP A 160 -0.41 6.45 23.64
CA ASP A 160 -1.22 5.31 23.18
C ASP A 160 -2.48 5.75 22.41
N VAL A 161 -3.05 6.90 22.75
CA VAL A 161 -4.16 7.51 22.01
C VAL A 161 -3.66 8.10 20.70
N GLN A 162 -2.50 8.79 20.70
CA GLN A 162 -1.89 9.31 19.48
C GLN A 162 -1.62 8.18 18.48
N GLU A 163 -1.04 7.07 18.94
CA GLU A 163 -0.76 5.90 18.09
C GLU A 163 -2.05 5.37 17.43
N LYS A 164 -3.14 5.21 18.20
CA LYS A 164 -4.42 4.72 17.68
C LYS A 164 -5.08 5.72 16.72
N LEU A 165 -5.05 7.01 17.04
CA LEU A 165 -5.58 8.08 16.17
C LEU A 165 -4.83 8.11 14.83
N LEU A 166 -3.49 8.10 14.85
CA LEU A 166 -2.67 8.13 13.64
C LEU A 166 -2.85 6.86 12.80
N ARG A 167 -2.93 5.69 13.43
CA ARG A 167 -3.22 4.42 12.73
C ARG A 167 -4.60 4.46 12.08
N PHE A 168 -5.63 4.89 12.82
CA PHE A 168 -6.97 5.09 12.27
C PHE A 168 -6.97 6.05 11.09
N GLY A 169 -6.38 7.25 11.25
CA GLY A 169 -6.35 8.28 10.21
C GLY A 169 -5.63 7.81 8.95
N ARG A 170 -4.44 7.20 9.09
CA ARG A 170 -3.65 6.66 7.99
C ARG A 170 -4.39 5.58 7.21
N ALA A 171 -4.96 4.61 7.91
CA ALA A 171 -5.71 3.53 7.28
C ALA A 171 -7.00 4.03 6.62
N ALA A 172 -7.70 4.97 7.25
CA ALA A 172 -8.93 5.56 6.71
C ALA A 172 -8.66 6.41 5.45
N VAL A 173 -7.59 7.21 5.45
CA VAL A 173 -7.15 7.97 4.26
C VAL A 173 -6.79 7.00 3.12
N ALA A 174 -6.06 5.92 3.42
CA ALA A 174 -5.73 4.90 2.42
C ALA A 174 -6.99 4.26 1.82
N ALA A 175 -7.94 3.83 2.66
CA ALA A 175 -9.20 3.22 2.22
C ALA A 175 -10.03 4.18 1.35
N ALA A 176 -10.21 5.43 1.80
CA ALA A 176 -11.02 6.40 1.08
C ALA A 176 -10.36 6.92 -0.22
N SER A 177 -9.03 6.91 -0.31
CA SER A 177 -8.28 7.36 -1.51
C SER A 177 -8.50 6.49 -2.74
N MET A 178 -8.96 5.26 -2.57
CA MET A 178 -9.26 4.34 -3.68
C MET A 178 -10.58 4.65 -4.37
N ARG A 179 -11.53 5.29 -3.67
CA ARG A 179 -12.88 5.55 -4.21
C ARG A 179 -12.84 6.33 -5.52
N GLY A 180 -13.61 5.85 -6.50
CA GLY A 180 -13.78 6.51 -7.80
C GLY A 180 -12.55 6.46 -8.71
N LYS A 181 -11.47 5.80 -8.30
CA LYS A 181 -10.29 5.52 -9.13
C LYS A 181 -10.50 4.22 -9.91
N SER A 182 -9.52 3.84 -10.74
CA SER A 182 -9.57 2.57 -11.46
C SER A 182 -8.33 1.70 -11.19
N TYR A 183 -8.48 0.41 -11.46
CA TYR A 183 -7.39 -0.50 -11.78
C TYR A 183 -7.37 -0.70 -13.30
N LEU A 184 -6.25 -0.40 -13.94
CA LEU A 184 -6.07 -0.59 -15.38
C LEU A 184 -5.40 -1.95 -15.64
N GLN A 185 -6.11 -2.84 -16.30
CA GLN A 185 -5.66 -4.13 -16.76
C GLN A 185 -5.14 -4.01 -18.19
N ILE A 186 -3.83 -4.20 -18.42
CA ILE A 186 -3.24 -4.22 -19.77
C ILE A 186 -2.94 -5.67 -20.11
N GLY A 187 -3.73 -6.23 -21.03
CA GLY A 187 -3.77 -7.65 -21.30
C GLY A 187 -4.71 -8.41 -20.36
N SER A 188 -4.41 -9.68 -20.09
CA SER A 188 -5.26 -10.59 -19.31
C SER A 188 -4.43 -11.41 -18.32
N ILE A 189 -4.67 -12.71 -18.22
CA ILE A 189 -3.94 -13.62 -17.34
C ILE A 189 -2.61 -13.99 -17.98
N CYS A 190 -1.51 -13.75 -17.27
CA CYS A 190 -0.20 -14.20 -17.67
C CYS A 190 -0.06 -15.73 -17.46
N MET A 191 0.37 -16.46 -18.47
CA MET A 191 0.79 -17.88 -18.44
C MET A 191 -0.14 -18.81 -17.60
N GLY A 192 -1.42 -18.50 -17.49
CA GLY A 192 -2.40 -19.30 -16.76
C GLY A 192 -2.30 -19.21 -15.22
N ILE A 193 -1.74 -18.13 -14.68
CA ILE A 193 -1.67 -17.89 -13.23
C ILE A 193 -3.08 -17.61 -12.70
N GLY A 194 -3.84 -18.67 -12.41
CA GLY A 194 -5.26 -18.57 -12.04
C GLY A 194 -5.55 -17.77 -10.78
N GLY A 195 -4.57 -17.65 -9.86
CA GLY A 195 -4.67 -16.86 -8.63
C GLY A 195 -4.54 -15.35 -8.85
N SER A 196 -4.29 -14.90 -10.08
CA SER A 196 -4.17 -13.48 -10.45
C SER A 196 -5.42 -12.92 -11.14
N ILE A 197 -6.41 -13.75 -11.38
CA ILE A 197 -7.63 -13.35 -12.11
C ILE A 197 -8.38 -12.28 -11.35
N ILE A 198 -8.70 -11.20 -12.07
CA ILE A 198 -9.48 -10.10 -11.51
C ILE A 198 -10.95 -10.51 -11.32
N ASP A 199 -11.54 -10.10 -10.20
CA ASP A 199 -12.99 -10.09 -10.00
C ASP A 199 -13.43 -8.62 -9.90
N PRO A 200 -14.13 -8.08 -10.92
CA PRO A 200 -14.62 -6.71 -10.89
C PRO A 200 -15.52 -6.42 -9.68
N ASN A 201 -16.36 -7.38 -9.27
CA ASN A 201 -17.23 -7.18 -8.11
C ASN A 201 -16.41 -6.96 -6.83
N PHE A 202 -15.31 -7.69 -6.65
CA PHE A 202 -14.43 -7.45 -5.52
C PHE A 202 -13.84 -6.02 -5.55
N ILE A 203 -13.33 -5.59 -6.68
CA ILE A 203 -12.74 -4.25 -6.83
C ILE A 203 -13.77 -3.15 -6.59
N GLU A 204 -14.98 -3.31 -7.12
CA GLU A 204 -16.06 -2.33 -6.98
C GLU A 204 -16.66 -2.32 -5.57
N GLU A 205 -17.09 -3.47 -5.06
CA GLU A 205 -17.83 -3.58 -3.80
C GLU A 205 -16.96 -3.36 -2.56
N TYR A 206 -15.70 -3.77 -2.58
CA TYR A 206 -14.79 -3.66 -1.43
C TYR A 206 -13.91 -2.42 -1.47
N LEU A 207 -13.48 -1.97 -2.65
CA LEU A 207 -12.53 -0.87 -2.79
C LEU A 207 -13.17 0.42 -3.32
N GLY A 208 -14.38 0.35 -3.84
CA GLY A 208 -15.04 1.49 -4.50
C GLY A 208 -14.32 1.95 -5.77
N MET A 209 -13.55 1.06 -6.40
CA MET A 209 -12.79 1.31 -7.62
C MET A 209 -13.51 0.72 -8.83
N ARG A 210 -13.14 1.16 -10.02
CA ARG A 210 -13.54 0.57 -11.29
C ARG A 210 -12.45 -0.32 -11.84
N VAL A 211 -12.81 -1.20 -12.75
CA VAL A 211 -11.87 -1.99 -13.54
C VAL A 211 -12.00 -1.60 -15.00
N GLU A 212 -10.86 -1.27 -15.61
CA GLU A 212 -10.76 -1.08 -17.05
C GLU A 212 -9.77 -2.07 -17.63
N SER A 213 -10.09 -2.63 -18.80
CA SER A 213 -9.25 -3.60 -19.51
C SER A 213 -8.91 -3.08 -20.89
N VAL A 214 -7.63 -3.08 -21.20
CA VAL A 214 -7.08 -2.65 -22.47
C VAL A 214 -6.25 -3.79 -23.04
N ASP A 215 -6.37 -4.06 -24.34
CA ASP A 215 -5.53 -5.02 -25.03
C ASP A 215 -4.09 -4.49 -25.15
N GLU A 216 -3.09 -5.38 -25.05
CA GLU A 216 -1.66 -5.01 -25.19
C GLU A 216 -1.35 -4.36 -26.55
N VAL A 217 -2.15 -4.63 -27.58
CA VAL A 217 -2.02 -4.01 -28.90
C VAL A 217 -2.17 -2.48 -28.86
N GLU A 218 -2.83 -1.94 -27.84
CA GLU A 218 -2.96 -0.50 -27.66
C GLU A 218 -1.61 0.20 -27.50
N ILE A 219 -0.66 -0.43 -26.82
CA ILE A 219 0.71 0.08 -26.73
C ILE A 219 1.34 0.16 -28.12
N ILE A 220 1.19 -0.89 -28.93
CA ILE A 220 1.73 -0.92 -30.30
C ILE A 220 1.02 0.09 -31.20
N ARG A 221 -0.30 0.25 -31.08
CA ARG A 221 -1.07 1.27 -31.80
C ARG A 221 -0.53 2.66 -31.49
N ARG A 222 -0.32 2.99 -30.22
CA ARG A 222 0.22 4.29 -29.80
C ARG A 222 1.65 4.49 -30.29
N MET A 223 2.50 3.48 -30.21
CA MET A 223 3.87 3.56 -30.77
C MET A 223 3.86 3.82 -32.28
N THR A 224 3.07 3.04 -33.03
CA THR A 224 3.03 3.09 -34.49
C THR A 224 2.45 4.41 -35.01
N ASN A 225 1.45 4.96 -34.34
CA ASN A 225 0.79 6.20 -34.71
C ASN A 225 1.37 7.42 -33.98
N GLU A 226 2.48 7.25 -33.27
CA GLU A 226 3.16 8.33 -32.52
C GLU A 226 2.27 9.03 -31.48
N ILE A 227 1.34 8.30 -30.83
CA ILE A 227 0.42 8.83 -29.80
C ILE A 227 1.12 8.77 -28.43
N TYR A 228 2.09 9.64 -28.24
CA TYR A 228 2.82 9.87 -26.99
C TYR A 228 3.45 11.28 -27.01
N ASP A 229 3.76 11.84 -25.85
CA ASP A 229 4.48 13.11 -25.75
C ASP A 229 5.94 12.91 -26.17
N LYS A 230 6.27 13.42 -27.39
CA LYS A 230 7.62 13.28 -27.94
C LYS A 230 8.68 14.00 -27.10
N ASN A 231 8.36 15.13 -26.50
CA ASN A 231 9.29 15.88 -25.67
C ASN A 231 9.60 15.11 -24.39
N GLU A 232 8.59 14.50 -23.78
CA GLU A 232 8.78 13.65 -22.62
C GLU A 232 9.58 12.41 -22.96
N TYR A 233 9.25 11.75 -24.06
CA TYR A 233 9.99 10.58 -24.54
C TYR A 233 11.48 10.88 -24.77
N GLU A 234 11.80 11.99 -25.44
CA GLU A 234 13.19 12.39 -25.70
C GLU A 234 13.97 12.64 -24.39
N LYS A 235 13.35 13.31 -23.43
CA LYS A 235 13.94 13.50 -22.08
C LYS A 235 14.16 12.18 -21.37
N ALA A 236 13.14 11.33 -21.35
CA ALA A 236 13.20 10.00 -20.71
C ALA A 236 14.30 9.13 -21.33
N LEU A 237 14.41 9.10 -22.67
CA LEU A 237 15.44 8.33 -23.37
C LEU A 237 16.84 8.87 -23.09
N ALA A 238 17.02 10.20 -23.13
CA ALA A 238 18.32 10.81 -22.82
C ALA A 238 18.76 10.53 -21.36
N TRP A 239 17.82 10.62 -20.42
CA TRP A 239 18.05 10.30 -19.02
C TRP A 239 18.40 8.81 -18.83
N THR A 240 17.64 7.91 -19.46
CA THR A 240 17.88 6.46 -19.42
C THR A 240 19.28 6.12 -19.89
N LYS A 241 19.69 6.65 -21.05
CA LYS A 241 21.04 6.45 -21.61
C LYS A 241 22.15 6.99 -20.69
N ALA A 242 21.87 8.03 -19.92
CA ALA A 242 22.85 8.63 -19.02
C ALA A 242 22.95 7.92 -17.65
N LYS A 243 21.86 7.32 -17.18
CA LYS A 243 21.74 6.80 -15.81
C LYS A 243 21.67 5.29 -15.70
N CYS A 244 21.21 4.58 -16.75
CA CYS A 244 21.08 3.14 -16.72
C CYS A 244 22.40 2.47 -17.12
N ILE A 245 22.97 1.71 -16.20
CA ILE A 245 24.20 0.96 -16.41
C ILE A 245 23.83 -0.40 -17.01
N GLU A 246 24.24 -0.67 -18.25
CA GLU A 246 24.08 -2.01 -18.81
C GLU A 246 24.90 -3.02 -18.02
N GLY A 247 24.24 -4.10 -17.59
CA GLY A 247 24.83 -5.15 -16.81
C GLY A 247 25.14 -6.41 -17.62
N LEU A 248 25.12 -7.52 -16.90
CA LEU A 248 25.47 -8.84 -17.45
C LEU A 248 24.50 -9.28 -18.56
N ASP A 249 25.06 -9.73 -19.68
CA ASP A 249 24.33 -10.46 -20.73
C ASP A 249 24.73 -11.95 -20.67
N LYS A 250 23.82 -12.79 -20.15
CA LYS A 250 24.03 -14.25 -20.00
C LYS A 250 23.64 -15.06 -21.24
N ASN A 251 23.11 -14.40 -22.26
CA ASN A 251 22.68 -15.08 -23.46
C ASN A 251 23.86 -15.75 -24.17
N PRO A 252 23.66 -16.94 -24.79
CA PRO A 252 24.65 -17.54 -25.66
C PRO A 252 25.06 -16.57 -26.78
N GLU A 253 26.30 -16.62 -27.23
CA GLU A 253 26.86 -15.66 -28.19
C GLU A 253 26.00 -15.51 -29.47
N TYR A 254 25.41 -16.63 -29.93
CA TYR A 254 24.54 -16.62 -31.12
C TYR A 254 23.17 -15.96 -30.94
N LEU A 255 22.77 -15.67 -29.68
CA LEU A 255 21.54 -14.95 -29.36
C LEU A 255 21.79 -13.48 -28.94
N LYS A 256 23.04 -13.12 -28.64
CA LYS A 256 23.35 -11.75 -28.22
C LYS A 256 22.98 -10.75 -29.29
N LYS A 257 22.41 -9.64 -28.82
CA LYS A 257 22.04 -8.54 -29.67
C LYS A 257 23.21 -7.62 -29.97
N THR A 258 23.24 -7.09 -31.18
CA THR A 258 24.19 -6.05 -31.60
C THR A 258 23.91 -4.73 -30.85
N ALA A 259 24.86 -3.81 -30.88
CA ALA A 259 24.67 -2.48 -30.29
C ALA A 259 23.47 -1.73 -30.90
N ALA A 260 23.23 -1.88 -32.21
CA ALA A 260 22.08 -1.26 -32.88
C ALA A 260 20.75 -1.87 -32.39
N GLU A 261 20.65 -3.20 -32.30
CA GLU A 261 19.46 -3.86 -31.79
C GLU A 261 19.20 -3.52 -30.31
N LYS A 262 20.25 -3.36 -29.50
CA LYS A 262 20.14 -2.89 -28.11
C LYS A 262 19.62 -1.45 -28.01
N GLU A 263 20.08 -0.58 -28.90
CA GLU A 263 19.59 0.79 -29.01
C GLU A 263 18.09 0.81 -29.33
N GLU A 264 17.64 0.05 -30.31
CA GLU A 264 16.22 -0.11 -30.66
C GLU A 264 15.40 -0.66 -29.47
N MET A 265 15.94 -1.60 -28.69
CA MET A 265 15.29 -2.10 -27.49
C MET A 265 15.15 -1.01 -26.43
N TRP A 266 16.17 -0.20 -26.18
CA TRP A 266 16.09 0.93 -25.22
C TRP A 266 15.02 1.95 -25.67
N GLU A 267 15.00 2.31 -26.96
CA GLU A 267 13.98 3.20 -27.49
C GLU A 267 12.57 2.62 -27.29
N PHE A 268 12.40 1.32 -27.51
CA PHE A 268 11.12 0.64 -27.36
C PHE A 268 10.65 0.64 -25.89
N VAL A 269 11.47 0.18 -24.94
CA VAL A 269 11.05 0.06 -23.54
C VAL A 269 10.80 1.40 -22.87
N VAL A 270 11.55 2.45 -23.22
CA VAL A 270 11.31 3.81 -22.75
C VAL A 270 9.99 4.36 -23.32
N LYS A 271 9.74 4.15 -24.60
CA LYS A 271 8.49 4.56 -25.25
C LYS A 271 7.29 3.86 -24.63
N MET A 272 7.40 2.54 -24.41
CA MET A 272 6.39 1.73 -23.74
C MET A 272 6.08 2.28 -22.33
N MET A 273 7.09 2.61 -21.54
CA MET A 273 6.94 3.17 -20.20
C MET A 273 6.17 4.52 -20.22
N VAL A 274 6.52 5.43 -21.10
CA VAL A 274 5.81 6.73 -21.26
C VAL A 274 4.35 6.50 -21.65
N ILE A 275 4.10 5.60 -22.59
CA ILE A 275 2.73 5.26 -23.04
C ILE A 275 1.90 4.68 -21.89
N ILE A 276 2.45 3.72 -21.12
CA ILE A 276 1.72 3.12 -19.96
C ILE A 276 1.41 4.21 -18.93
N LYS A 277 2.36 5.10 -18.64
CA LYS A 277 2.13 6.24 -17.74
C LYS A 277 0.97 7.12 -18.22
N ASP A 278 0.93 7.45 -19.51
CA ASP A 278 -0.13 8.26 -20.12
C ASP A 278 -1.47 7.52 -20.10
N MET A 279 -1.49 6.22 -20.34
CA MET A 279 -2.70 5.40 -20.19
C MET A 279 -3.26 5.45 -18.77
N MET A 280 -2.41 5.42 -17.75
CA MET A 280 -2.85 5.49 -16.35
C MET A 280 -3.42 6.88 -15.98
N ASN A 281 -2.73 7.94 -16.34
CA ASN A 281 -3.01 9.30 -15.86
C ASN A 281 -3.84 10.15 -16.81
N GLY A 282 -3.75 9.87 -18.13
CA GLY A 282 -3.98 10.86 -19.18
C GLY A 282 -2.79 11.80 -19.36
N ASN A 283 -2.74 12.44 -20.55
CA ASN A 283 -1.71 13.42 -20.88
C ASN A 283 -2.26 14.46 -21.86
N PRO A 284 -2.41 15.73 -21.45
CA PRO A 284 -2.92 16.79 -22.33
C PRO A 284 -1.94 17.22 -23.43
N ASN A 285 -0.69 16.76 -23.40
CA ASN A 285 0.35 17.08 -24.38
C ASN A 285 0.44 16.06 -25.52
N LEU A 286 -0.49 15.10 -25.59
CA LEU A 286 -0.58 14.18 -26.73
C LEU A 286 -0.89 14.94 -28.01
N PRO A 287 -0.58 14.37 -29.20
CA PRO A 287 -0.85 15.02 -30.49
C PRO A 287 -2.32 15.40 -30.65
N GLU A 288 -2.57 16.48 -31.43
CA GLU A 288 -3.91 16.89 -31.81
C GLU A 288 -4.67 15.75 -32.51
N GLY A 289 -5.95 15.58 -32.20
CA GLY A 289 -6.76 14.46 -32.67
C GLY A 289 -6.70 13.19 -31.80
N CYS A 290 -6.04 13.25 -30.64
CA CYS A 290 -5.95 12.17 -29.68
C CYS A 290 -6.68 12.50 -28.35
N GLU A 291 -7.82 13.22 -28.45
CA GLU A 291 -8.55 13.72 -27.27
C GLU A 291 -9.06 12.59 -26.38
N GLU A 292 -9.36 11.43 -26.93
CA GLU A 292 -9.77 10.24 -26.17
C GLU A 292 -8.60 9.71 -25.34
N GLU A 293 -7.43 9.58 -25.94
CA GLU A 293 -6.22 9.10 -25.26
C GLU A 293 -5.70 10.11 -24.21
N MET A 294 -5.92 11.42 -24.43
CA MET A 294 -5.54 12.47 -23.48
C MET A 294 -6.19 12.33 -22.11
N VAL A 295 -7.38 11.73 -22.04
CA VAL A 295 -8.11 11.56 -20.77
C VAL A 295 -7.46 10.51 -19.87
N GLY A 296 -6.92 9.45 -20.45
CA GLY A 296 -6.40 8.29 -19.72
C GLY A 296 -7.49 7.52 -18.94
N HIS A 297 -7.08 6.64 -18.05
CA HIS A 297 -7.98 5.72 -17.36
C HIS A 297 -8.17 6.05 -15.86
N ASN A 298 -7.63 7.16 -15.36
CA ASN A 298 -7.67 7.55 -13.94
C ASN A 298 -7.20 6.40 -13.00
N ALA A 299 -6.15 5.68 -13.41
CA ALA A 299 -5.71 4.46 -12.77
C ALA A 299 -4.77 4.71 -11.61
N ILE A 300 -5.21 4.37 -10.39
CA ILE A 300 -4.39 4.42 -9.18
C ILE A 300 -3.42 3.22 -9.10
N ALA A 301 -3.77 2.13 -9.78
CA ALA A 301 -2.93 0.96 -9.98
C ALA A 301 -3.20 0.35 -11.37
N ALA A 302 -2.22 -0.34 -11.90
CA ALA A 302 -2.30 -1.06 -13.17
C ALA A 302 -1.53 -2.38 -13.10
N GLY A 303 -1.73 -3.25 -14.07
CA GLY A 303 -0.93 -4.43 -14.29
C GLY A 303 -0.70 -4.66 -15.78
N PHE A 304 0.47 -5.16 -16.12
CA PHE A 304 0.84 -5.51 -17.49
C PHE A 304 1.06 -7.01 -17.60
N GLN A 305 0.33 -7.67 -18.51
CA GLN A 305 0.40 -9.13 -18.66
C GLN A 305 1.82 -9.59 -19.04
N GLY A 306 2.43 -8.99 -20.05
CA GLY A 306 3.80 -9.21 -20.47
C GLY A 306 4.06 -10.60 -21.05
N GLN A 307 4.19 -11.58 -20.22
CA GLN A 307 4.48 -12.96 -20.61
C GLN A 307 3.18 -13.75 -20.90
N ARG A 308 3.02 -14.55 -21.94
CA ARG A 308 3.95 -14.74 -23.05
C ARG A 308 3.54 -13.89 -24.23
N GLN A 309 3.01 -14.35 -25.25
CA GLN A 309 2.76 -13.76 -26.57
C GLN A 309 3.46 -12.40 -26.82
N TRP A 310 3.28 -11.42 -25.91
CA TRP A 310 3.98 -10.14 -26.00
C TRP A 310 5.50 -10.32 -26.08
N THR A 311 6.09 -10.99 -25.11
CA THR A 311 7.55 -11.18 -25.03
C THR A 311 8.10 -12.19 -26.05
N ASP A 312 7.24 -12.89 -26.79
CA ASP A 312 7.64 -13.66 -27.95
C ASP A 312 7.99 -12.77 -29.17
N PHE A 313 7.48 -11.52 -29.19
CA PHE A 313 7.63 -10.58 -30.32
C PHE A 313 8.27 -9.25 -29.93
N TYR A 314 7.94 -8.72 -28.75
CA TYR A 314 8.33 -7.38 -28.30
C TYR A 314 9.20 -7.45 -27.04
N PRO A 315 10.03 -6.41 -26.78
CA PRO A 315 10.75 -6.28 -25.52
C PRO A 315 9.81 -6.38 -24.30
N ASN A 316 10.33 -6.97 -23.21
CA ASN A 316 9.58 -7.16 -21.98
C ASN A 316 9.17 -5.83 -21.30
N GLY A 317 8.28 -5.91 -20.33
CA GLY A 317 7.80 -4.76 -19.55
C GLY A 317 8.67 -4.37 -18.37
N ASP A 318 9.75 -5.12 -18.07
CA ASP A 318 10.51 -5.03 -16.83
C ASP A 318 11.04 -3.63 -16.55
N PHE A 319 11.53 -2.93 -17.58
CA PHE A 319 12.00 -1.55 -17.43
C PHE A 319 10.86 -0.59 -17.03
N ALA A 320 9.70 -0.70 -17.69
CA ALA A 320 8.53 0.12 -17.37
C ALA A 320 8.01 -0.17 -15.96
N GLU A 321 7.91 -1.44 -15.58
CA GLU A 321 7.50 -1.88 -14.24
C GLU A 321 8.48 -1.40 -13.17
N SER A 322 9.79 -1.53 -13.39
CA SER A 322 10.80 -1.07 -12.45
C SER A 322 10.73 0.44 -12.26
N MET A 323 10.77 1.21 -13.33
CA MET A 323 10.84 2.66 -13.23
C MET A 323 9.53 3.29 -12.78
N LEU A 324 8.36 2.83 -13.23
CA LEU A 324 7.08 3.38 -12.78
C LEU A 324 6.82 3.08 -11.30
N ASN A 325 7.19 1.92 -10.78
CA ASN A 325 7.09 1.61 -9.37
C ASN A 325 8.13 2.35 -8.48
N SER A 326 9.17 2.98 -9.07
CA SER A 326 10.18 3.74 -8.32
C SER A 326 9.70 5.13 -7.90
N SER A 327 10.40 5.74 -6.94
CA SER A 327 10.07 7.05 -6.35
C SER A 327 10.55 8.26 -7.18
N PHE A 328 11.13 8.03 -8.34
CA PHE A 328 11.67 9.08 -9.21
C PHE A 328 11.73 8.64 -10.66
N ASP A 329 11.93 9.59 -11.56
CA ASP A 329 12.21 9.40 -12.97
C ASP A 329 13.05 10.58 -13.53
N TRP A 330 13.00 10.80 -14.85
CA TRP A 330 13.70 11.90 -15.53
C TRP A 330 13.26 13.31 -15.12
N GLU A 331 12.14 13.46 -14.42
CA GLU A 331 11.67 14.74 -13.87
C GLU A 331 12.08 14.90 -12.38
N GLY A 332 12.74 13.90 -11.79
CA GLY A 332 13.14 13.87 -10.39
C GLY A 332 12.22 13.04 -9.50
N ALA A 333 12.25 13.32 -8.20
CA ALA A 333 11.44 12.57 -7.22
C ALA A 333 9.93 12.81 -7.44
N ARG A 334 9.15 11.73 -7.43
CA ARG A 334 7.70 11.73 -7.67
C ARG A 334 6.99 10.60 -6.94
N GLU A 335 5.68 10.75 -6.81
CA GLU A 335 4.82 9.68 -6.34
C GLU A 335 5.01 8.40 -7.18
N PRO A 336 5.35 7.25 -6.55
CA PRO A 336 5.47 5.98 -7.26
C PRO A 336 4.13 5.53 -7.80
N TYR A 337 4.16 4.92 -8.98
CA TYR A 337 3.01 4.23 -9.54
C TYR A 337 2.87 2.84 -8.91
N ILE A 338 1.80 2.14 -9.24
CA ILE A 338 1.67 0.70 -9.06
C ILE A 338 1.42 0.11 -10.45
N LEU A 339 2.41 -0.63 -10.94
CA LEU A 339 2.32 -1.43 -12.15
C LEU A 339 2.73 -2.86 -11.81
N ALA A 340 1.74 -3.73 -11.69
CA ALA A 340 1.95 -5.11 -11.26
C ALA A 340 2.51 -5.96 -12.42
N THR A 341 3.56 -6.69 -12.15
CA THR A 341 4.15 -7.68 -13.05
C THR A 341 3.14 -8.78 -13.36
N GLU A 342 3.17 -9.28 -14.60
CA GLU A 342 2.32 -10.40 -15.04
C GLU A 342 0.81 -10.14 -14.87
N ASN A 343 0.43 -8.89 -14.75
CA ASN A 343 -0.93 -8.45 -14.44
C ASN A 343 -1.57 -9.22 -13.26
N ASP A 344 -0.75 -9.56 -12.23
CA ASP A 344 -1.32 -10.12 -11.01
C ASP A 344 -2.04 -9.02 -10.23
N VAL A 345 -3.33 -8.89 -10.52
CA VAL A 345 -4.20 -7.85 -9.97
C VAL A 345 -4.24 -7.89 -8.45
N LEU A 346 -4.33 -9.09 -7.86
CA LEU A 346 -4.43 -9.23 -6.41
C LEU A 346 -3.12 -8.82 -5.70
N ASN A 347 -1.98 -9.12 -6.32
CA ASN A 347 -0.69 -8.63 -5.83
C ASN A 347 -0.54 -7.11 -6.02
N GLY A 348 -1.00 -6.59 -7.17
CA GLY A 348 -1.05 -5.15 -7.45
C GLY A 348 -1.91 -4.37 -6.46
N ILE A 349 -3.07 -4.91 -6.07
CA ILE A 349 -3.91 -4.33 -5.00
C ILE A 349 -3.19 -4.39 -3.65
N GLY A 350 -2.48 -5.48 -3.36
CA GLY A 350 -1.62 -5.56 -2.17
C GLY A 350 -0.56 -4.46 -2.15
N MET A 351 0.13 -4.23 -3.27
CA MET A 351 1.07 -3.13 -3.42
C MET A 351 0.38 -1.76 -3.22
N LEU A 352 -0.82 -1.58 -3.77
CA LEU A 352 -1.60 -0.34 -3.60
C LEU A 352 -1.93 -0.08 -2.13
N PHE A 353 -2.40 -1.07 -1.38
CA PHE A 353 -2.68 -0.94 0.06
C PHE A 353 -1.45 -0.43 0.82
N MET A 354 -0.31 -1.06 0.58
CA MET A 354 0.93 -0.71 1.26
C MET A 354 1.47 0.65 0.82
N LYS A 355 1.37 1.00 -0.48
CA LYS A 355 1.74 2.32 -0.98
C LYS A 355 0.92 3.42 -0.29
N LEU A 356 -0.41 3.26 -0.21
CA LEU A 356 -1.30 4.25 0.40
C LEU A 356 -1.09 4.40 1.92
N LEU A 357 -0.61 3.34 2.59
CA LEU A 357 -0.25 3.39 4.01
C LEU A 357 1.13 4.03 4.25
N THR A 358 2.07 3.90 3.33
CA THR A 358 3.48 4.25 3.57
C THR A 358 3.99 5.42 2.74
N ASN A 359 3.32 5.74 1.63
CA ASN A 359 3.79 6.68 0.60
C ASN A 359 5.21 6.34 0.07
N ARG A 360 5.54 5.03 0.04
CA ARG A 360 6.82 4.49 -0.44
C ARG A 360 6.60 3.64 -1.69
N PRO A 361 7.65 3.42 -2.50
CA PRO A 361 7.66 2.37 -3.51
C PRO A 361 7.37 1.00 -2.92
N GLN A 362 6.86 0.09 -3.73
CA GLN A 362 6.52 -1.26 -3.30
C GLN A 362 7.19 -2.27 -4.22
N MET A 363 7.55 -3.42 -3.67
CA MET A 363 8.12 -4.53 -4.45
C MET A 363 7.02 -5.50 -4.84
N PHE A 364 7.11 -5.99 -6.07
CA PHE A 364 6.47 -7.22 -6.50
C PHE A 364 7.50 -8.34 -6.45
N ALA A 365 7.19 -9.52 -5.92
CA ALA A 365 8.12 -10.64 -5.92
C ALA A 365 7.44 -12.00 -6.11
N ASP A 366 8.16 -12.92 -6.77
CA ASP A 366 7.93 -14.34 -6.61
C ASP A 366 8.39 -14.80 -5.22
N VAL A 367 7.57 -15.55 -4.53
CA VAL A 367 7.96 -16.30 -3.33
C VAL A 367 8.57 -17.62 -3.82
N ARG A 368 9.87 -17.59 -4.19
CA ARG A 368 10.43 -18.55 -5.13
C ARG A 368 11.01 -19.80 -4.49
N THR A 369 11.83 -19.65 -3.46
CA THR A 369 12.57 -20.79 -2.90
C THR A 369 12.80 -20.61 -1.42
N TYR A 370 12.48 -21.65 -0.64
CA TYR A 370 12.94 -21.77 0.73
C TYR A 370 14.32 -22.44 0.75
N TRP A 371 15.25 -21.82 1.46
CA TRP A 371 16.56 -22.37 1.77
C TRP A 371 16.66 -22.72 3.24
N SER A 372 16.74 -24.01 3.56
CA SER A 372 17.00 -24.45 4.93
C SER A 372 18.45 -24.16 5.35
N PRO A 373 18.75 -24.07 6.64
CA PRO A 373 20.13 -23.91 7.12
C PRO A 373 21.06 -25.00 6.57
N GLU A 374 20.58 -26.25 6.51
CA GLU A 374 21.34 -27.39 6.00
C GLU A 374 21.60 -27.26 4.49
N ALA A 375 20.62 -26.79 3.73
CA ALA A 375 20.77 -26.58 2.29
C ALA A 375 21.76 -25.46 1.97
N VAL A 376 21.73 -24.36 2.73
CA VAL A 376 22.70 -23.26 2.61
C VAL A 376 24.11 -23.78 2.94
N LYS A 377 24.26 -24.46 4.06
CA LYS A 377 25.55 -25.04 4.48
C LYS A 377 26.08 -26.03 3.45
N GLY A 378 25.24 -26.94 2.96
CA GLY A 378 25.61 -27.92 1.95
C GLY A 378 26.05 -27.30 0.62
N ALA A 379 25.42 -26.17 0.23
CA ALA A 379 25.72 -25.47 -1.02
C ALA A 379 26.95 -24.56 -0.94
N THR A 380 27.21 -23.95 0.22
CA THR A 380 28.16 -22.84 0.37
C THR A 380 29.21 -23.04 1.46
N GLY A 381 28.98 -23.98 2.38
CA GLY A 381 29.80 -24.15 3.59
C GLY A 381 29.48 -23.14 4.71
N TYR A 382 28.52 -22.22 4.50
CA TYR A 382 28.16 -21.17 5.43
C TYR A 382 27.00 -21.60 6.36
N ASP A 383 27.14 -21.37 7.64
CA ASP A 383 26.07 -21.52 8.62
C ASP A 383 25.28 -20.21 8.70
N LEU A 384 23.95 -20.28 8.58
CA LEU A 384 23.10 -19.09 8.75
C LEU A 384 23.21 -18.55 10.16
N GLU A 385 23.17 -17.23 10.28
CA GLU A 385 23.30 -16.49 11.54
C GLU A 385 22.11 -15.53 11.77
N GLY A 386 22.01 -14.95 12.96
CA GLY A 386 21.05 -13.90 13.29
C GLY A 386 19.60 -14.30 13.04
N VAL A 387 18.85 -13.41 12.38
CA VAL A 387 17.42 -13.63 12.10
C VAL A 387 17.18 -14.80 11.15
N ALA A 388 18.08 -15.07 10.21
CA ALA A 388 17.98 -16.19 9.29
C ALA A 388 18.06 -17.55 10.02
N GLN A 389 18.96 -17.66 11.00
CA GLN A 389 19.05 -18.85 11.85
C GLN A 389 17.82 -18.97 12.74
N GLN A 390 17.39 -17.88 13.38
CA GLN A 390 16.21 -17.86 14.26
C GLN A 390 14.94 -18.25 13.53
N SER A 391 14.80 -17.84 12.26
CA SER A 391 13.67 -18.19 11.40
C SER A 391 13.72 -19.61 10.86
N GLY A 392 14.80 -20.36 11.13
CA GLY A 392 15.00 -21.70 10.58
C GLY A 392 15.19 -21.72 9.06
N GLY A 393 15.83 -20.69 8.50
CA GLY A 393 16.12 -20.57 7.08
C GLY A 393 15.71 -19.21 6.47
N ILE A 394 15.80 -19.12 5.17
CA ILE A 394 15.48 -17.91 4.39
C ILE A 394 14.59 -18.23 3.19
N ILE A 395 13.81 -17.25 2.79
CA ILE A 395 13.01 -17.29 1.57
C ILE A 395 13.68 -16.40 0.52
N HIS A 396 13.91 -16.93 -0.68
CA HIS A 396 14.35 -16.16 -1.82
C HIS A 396 13.14 -15.48 -2.46
N LEU A 397 13.10 -14.16 -2.39
CA LEU A 397 12.15 -13.31 -3.08
C LEU A 397 12.84 -12.73 -4.31
N ILE A 398 12.30 -13.01 -5.48
CA ILE A 398 12.85 -12.58 -6.76
C ILE A 398 11.71 -12.27 -7.71
N ASN A 399 11.81 -11.26 -8.53
CA ASN A 399 10.80 -11.00 -9.55
C ASN A 399 11.33 -11.33 -10.94
N SER A 400 10.44 -11.54 -11.90
CA SER A 400 10.77 -11.88 -13.29
C SER A 400 11.40 -10.70 -14.07
N GLY A 401 12.41 -10.09 -13.48
CA GLY A 401 13.26 -9.04 -14.03
C GLY A 401 12.90 -7.62 -13.65
N ALA A 402 11.76 -7.39 -12.98
CA ALA A 402 11.29 -6.08 -12.63
C ALA A 402 11.22 -5.85 -11.12
N CYS A 403 11.80 -4.75 -10.63
CA CYS A 403 11.56 -4.24 -9.27
C CYS A 403 11.89 -2.74 -9.21
N CYS A 404 11.17 -1.97 -8.38
CA CYS A 404 11.52 -0.58 -8.13
C CYS A 404 12.99 -0.49 -7.67
N VAL A 405 13.74 0.46 -8.19
CA VAL A 405 15.18 0.58 -7.87
C VAL A 405 15.42 0.99 -6.41
N ASP A 406 14.41 1.57 -5.77
CA ASP A 406 14.39 1.88 -4.34
C ASP A 406 14.59 0.63 -3.47
N ALA A 407 14.14 -0.52 -3.96
CA ALA A 407 14.27 -1.81 -3.27
C ALA A 407 15.71 -2.31 -3.17
N SER A 408 16.66 -1.68 -3.86
CA SER A 408 18.09 -1.90 -3.57
C SER A 408 18.45 -1.58 -2.11
N GLY A 409 17.70 -0.68 -1.44
CA GLY A 409 17.86 -0.36 -0.04
C GLY A 409 19.16 0.39 0.29
N VAL A 410 19.75 1.08 -0.69
CA VAL A 410 21.04 1.78 -0.51
C VAL A 410 20.91 3.14 0.16
N CYS A 411 19.70 3.71 0.18
CA CYS A 411 19.45 4.97 0.88
C CYS A 411 19.70 4.84 2.38
N LYS A 412 20.05 5.96 3.01
CA LYS A 412 20.36 6.00 4.44
C LYS A 412 19.43 6.95 5.18
N ASP A 413 19.09 6.58 6.42
CA ASP A 413 18.49 7.48 7.40
C ASP A 413 19.55 8.38 8.06
N GLU A 414 19.13 9.25 8.95
CA GLU A 414 20.00 10.16 9.71
C GLU A 414 21.01 9.43 10.61
N ASN A 415 20.75 8.16 10.95
CA ASN A 415 21.63 7.32 11.76
C ASN A 415 22.54 6.43 10.91
N GLY A 416 22.45 6.50 9.59
CA GLY A 416 23.23 5.70 8.65
C GLY A 416 22.70 4.30 8.40
N ASN A 417 21.51 3.95 8.89
CA ASN A 417 20.86 2.66 8.59
C ASN A 417 20.30 2.63 7.18
N ASN A 418 20.26 1.45 6.58
CA ASN A 418 19.59 1.26 5.30
C ASN A 418 18.08 1.50 5.44
N VAL A 419 17.50 2.24 4.50
CA VAL A 419 16.09 2.61 4.54
C VAL A 419 15.52 2.79 3.13
N MET A 420 14.23 2.52 2.97
CA MET A 420 13.46 3.01 1.83
C MET A 420 12.72 4.27 2.28
N LYS A 421 13.04 5.41 1.67
CA LYS A 421 12.47 6.72 1.99
C LYS A 421 11.05 6.87 1.44
N GLN A 422 10.27 7.79 2.01
CA GLN A 422 9.08 8.30 1.34
C GLN A 422 9.52 9.11 0.12
N TRP A 423 8.73 9.09 -0.96
CA TRP A 423 9.19 9.64 -2.24
C TRP A 423 9.60 11.12 -2.18
N TRP A 424 8.97 11.94 -1.33
CA TRP A 424 9.34 13.36 -1.15
C TRP A 424 10.60 13.60 -0.33
N GLU A 425 11.17 12.57 0.29
CA GLU A 425 12.43 12.61 1.02
C GLU A 425 13.62 12.19 0.15
N VAL A 426 13.35 11.70 -1.05
CA VAL A 426 14.35 11.18 -1.99
C VAL A 426 15.09 12.34 -2.66
N THR A 427 16.38 12.45 -2.40
CA THR A 427 17.27 13.47 -2.98
C THR A 427 17.90 13.00 -4.30
N GLU A 428 18.49 13.90 -5.08
CA GLU A 428 19.25 13.51 -6.28
C GLU A 428 20.40 12.54 -5.96
N ALA A 429 21.07 12.72 -4.81
CA ALA A 429 22.12 11.81 -4.36
C ALA A 429 21.57 10.40 -4.05
N ASP A 430 20.35 10.31 -3.49
CA ASP A 430 19.67 9.03 -3.29
C ASP A 430 19.31 8.37 -4.64
N GLN A 431 18.80 9.15 -5.61
CA GLN A 431 18.49 8.67 -6.95
C GLN A 431 19.74 8.10 -7.64
N ASP A 432 20.85 8.85 -7.61
CA ASP A 432 22.12 8.40 -8.17
C ASP A 432 22.64 7.13 -7.46
N ALA A 433 22.52 7.05 -6.14
CA ALA A 433 22.91 5.85 -5.39
C ALA A 433 22.09 4.62 -5.80
N MET A 434 20.79 4.76 -5.96
CA MET A 434 19.89 3.67 -6.38
C MET A 434 20.17 3.23 -7.82
N MET A 435 20.36 4.19 -8.75
CA MET A 435 20.71 3.87 -10.14
C MET A 435 22.09 3.19 -10.24
N ASN A 436 23.08 3.65 -9.48
CA ASN A 436 24.41 3.04 -9.45
C ASN A 436 24.43 1.65 -8.79
N ALA A 437 23.45 1.33 -7.95
CA ALA A 437 23.29 0.01 -7.34
C ALA A 437 22.52 -0.98 -8.23
N THR A 438 21.95 -0.52 -9.33
CA THR A 438 21.10 -1.30 -10.24
C THR A 438 21.79 -1.45 -11.58
N GLU A 439 22.00 -2.69 -12.01
CA GLU A 439 22.43 -3.04 -13.37
C GLU A 439 21.21 -3.41 -14.22
N TRP A 440 21.20 -2.97 -15.46
CA TRP A 440 20.18 -3.32 -16.44
C TRP A 440 20.70 -4.41 -17.33
N CYS A 441 20.33 -5.64 -16.98
CA CYS A 441 20.81 -6.85 -17.69
C CYS A 441 19.95 -7.14 -18.91
N SER A 442 20.58 -7.59 -20.00
CA SER A 442 19.82 -8.15 -21.12
C SER A 442 18.89 -9.27 -20.64
N ALA A 443 17.62 -9.24 -21.06
CA ALA A 443 16.69 -10.30 -20.75
C ALA A 443 17.19 -11.67 -21.27
N ASP A 444 16.72 -12.76 -20.66
CA ASP A 444 16.98 -14.10 -21.20
C ASP A 444 16.16 -14.30 -22.48
N TYR A 445 16.81 -14.29 -23.63
CA TYR A 445 16.15 -14.40 -24.93
C TYR A 445 15.56 -15.80 -25.21
N GLY A 446 15.80 -16.76 -24.32
CA GLY A 446 15.08 -18.02 -24.31
C GLY A 446 13.64 -17.89 -23.78
N TYR A 447 13.44 -17.01 -22.81
CA TYR A 447 12.12 -16.67 -22.26
C TYR A 447 11.50 -15.46 -22.96
N PHE A 448 12.28 -14.41 -23.17
CA PHE A 448 11.87 -13.12 -23.71
C PHE A 448 12.44 -12.93 -25.11
N ARG A 449 11.87 -13.62 -26.11
CA ARG A 449 12.39 -13.63 -27.50
C ARG A 449 12.43 -12.24 -28.12
N GLY A 450 11.50 -11.37 -27.73
CA GLY A 450 11.47 -9.96 -28.13
C GLY A 450 12.56 -9.09 -27.49
N GLY A 451 13.26 -9.62 -26.50
CA GLY A 451 14.33 -8.91 -25.79
C GLY A 451 13.84 -8.10 -24.60
N GLY A 452 14.55 -7.03 -24.29
CA GLY A 452 14.29 -6.13 -23.16
C GLY A 452 15.39 -6.17 -22.12
N TYR A 453 15.13 -5.57 -20.98
CA TYR A 453 16.10 -5.42 -19.90
C TYR A 453 15.46 -5.76 -18.56
N SER A 454 16.26 -6.39 -17.69
CA SER A 454 15.87 -6.70 -16.30
C SER A 454 16.66 -5.83 -15.33
N SER A 455 16.04 -5.34 -14.26
CA SER A 455 16.72 -4.62 -13.18
C SER A 455 17.41 -5.63 -12.26
N ARG A 456 18.74 -5.56 -12.13
CA ARG A 456 19.52 -6.45 -11.29
C ARG A 456 20.15 -5.72 -10.13
N PHE A 457 19.80 -6.11 -8.92
CA PHE A 457 20.42 -5.70 -7.67
C PHE A 457 20.16 -6.74 -6.58
N GLU A 458 20.92 -6.68 -5.51
CA GLU A 458 20.62 -7.40 -4.26
C GLU A 458 20.19 -6.38 -3.21
N THR A 459 19.02 -6.61 -2.60
CA THR A 459 18.49 -5.76 -1.54
C THR A 459 19.41 -5.75 -0.31
N LYS A 460 19.72 -4.57 0.22
CA LYS A 460 20.50 -4.43 1.44
C LYS A 460 19.80 -5.08 2.63
N ALA A 461 20.60 -5.56 3.56
CA ALA A 461 20.16 -6.36 4.69
C ALA A 461 19.67 -5.54 5.89
N GLU A 462 19.07 -6.28 6.84
CA GLU A 462 18.65 -5.80 8.16
C GLU A 462 17.54 -4.74 8.14
N MET A 463 16.85 -4.62 7.01
CA MET A 463 15.68 -3.75 6.91
C MET A 463 14.41 -4.51 7.33
N PRO A 464 13.56 -3.93 8.19
CA PRO A 464 12.26 -4.48 8.47
C PRO A 464 11.40 -4.45 7.21
N VAL A 465 10.69 -5.53 6.93
CA VAL A 465 9.78 -5.65 5.77
C VAL A 465 8.50 -6.38 6.16
N THR A 466 7.45 -6.08 5.42
CA THR A 466 6.15 -6.76 5.49
C THR A 466 5.81 -7.30 4.11
N MET A 467 5.63 -8.61 4.01
CA MET A 467 5.14 -9.28 2.81
C MET A 467 3.65 -9.56 2.97
N ILE A 468 2.87 -9.30 1.93
CA ILE A 468 1.42 -9.58 1.93
C ILE A 468 0.98 -10.32 0.67
N ARG A 469 -0.11 -11.06 0.80
CA ARG A 469 -0.85 -11.63 -0.33
C ARG A 469 -2.34 -11.46 -0.12
N LEU A 470 -3.02 -10.86 -1.09
CA LEU A 470 -4.46 -10.83 -1.18
C LEU A 470 -4.93 -12.02 -2.02
N ASN A 471 -5.92 -12.75 -1.53
CA ASN A 471 -6.51 -13.90 -2.21
C ASN A 471 -8.04 -13.74 -2.31
N LEU A 472 -8.62 -14.24 -3.39
CA LEU A 472 -10.07 -14.43 -3.52
C LEU A 472 -10.38 -15.93 -3.39
N VAL A 473 -10.98 -16.30 -2.28
CA VAL A 473 -11.29 -17.71 -2.00
C VAL A 473 -12.76 -17.97 -2.25
N LYS A 474 -13.06 -18.85 -3.19
CA LYS A 474 -14.46 -19.19 -3.53
C LYS A 474 -15.22 -19.68 -2.30
N GLY A 475 -16.32 -19.03 -1.98
CA GLY A 475 -17.16 -19.31 -0.81
C GLY A 475 -16.76 -18.55 0.46
N LEU A 476 -15.57 -17.96 0.52
CA LEU A 476 -15.14 -17.10 1.63
C LEU A 476 -15.05 -15.61 1.22
N GLY A 477 -14.76 -15.33 -0.04
CA GLY A 477 -14.49 -13.98 -0.52
C GLY A 477 -13.02 -13.58 -0.40
N PRO A 478 -12.72 -12.27 -0.33
CA PRO A 478 -11.36 -11.80 -0.20
C PRO A 478 -10.78 -12.12 1.19
N CYS A 479 -9.49 -12.43 1.25
CA CYS A 479 -8.73 -12.53 2.49
C CYS A 479 -7.26 -12.19 2.25
N ILE A 480 -6.57 -11.75 3.29
CA ILE A 480 -5.17 -11.33 3.22
C ILE A 480 -4.29 -12.15 4.14
N GLN A 481 -3.07 -12.44 3.69
CA GLN A 481 -1.97 -12.99 4.48
C GLN A 481 -0.91 -11.92 4.69
N ILE A 482 -0.32 -11.87 5.88
CA ILE A 482 0.68 -10.87 6.28
C ILE A 482 1.84 -11.59 6.96
N ALA A 483 3.06 -11.36 6.49
CA ALA A 483 4.29 -11.88 7.11
C ALA A 483 5.29 -10.74 7.29
N GLU A 484 5.50 -10.29 8.52
CA GLU A 484 6.57 -9.37 8.88
C GLU A 484 7.88 -10.14 9.09
N GLY A 485 9.00 -9.49 8.77
CA GLY A 485 10.34 -10.04 8.96
C GLY A 485 11.41 -9.04 8.56
N TRP A 486 12.55 -9.53 8.11
CA TRP A 486 13.69 -8.70 7.76
C TRP A 486 14.36 -9.18 6.49
N THR A 487 14.99 -8.26 5.77
CA THR A 487 15.98 -8.62 4.74
C THR A 487 17.23 -9.16 5.43
N VAL A 488 17.87 -10.16 4.81
CA VAL A 488 18.99 -10.91 5.39
C VAL A 488 20.31 -10.52 4.75
N ASN A 489 21.34 -10.37 5.55
CA ASN A 489 22.70 -10.23 5.08
C ASN A 489 23.33 -11.62 4.88
N LEU A 490 23.70 -11.94 3.65
CA LEU A 490 24.55 -13.08 3.34
C LEU A 490 25.91 -12.57 2.88
N PRO A 491 27.03 -13.25 3.25
CA PRO A 491 28.31 -12.95 2.63
C PRO A 491 28.20 -13.02 1.09
N GLU A 492 28.81 -12.09 0.37
CA GLU A 492 28.71 -11.94 -1.08
C GLU A 492 28.84 -13.26 -1.83
N LYS A 493 29.89 -14.06 -1.49
CA LYS A 493 30.12 -15.37 -2.11
C LYS A 493 28.98 -16.36 -1.83
N VAL A 494 28.32 -16.27 -0.67
CA VAL A 494 27.19 -17.13 -0.32
C VAL A 494 25.97 -16.73 -1.13
N SER A 495 25.60 -15.45 -1.09
CA SER A 495 24.50 -14.90 -1.89
C SER A 495 24.67 -15.24 -3.37
N ASP A 496 25.83 -14.94 -3.94
CA ASP A 496 26.16 -15.24 -5.33
C ASP A 496 25.99 -16.73 -5.69
N THR A 497 26.42 -17.62 -4.80
CA THR A 497 26.31 -19.07 -5.03
C THR A 497 24.86 -19.53 -5.07
N LEU A 498 24.01 -18.99 -4.20
CA LEU A 498 22.59 -19.33 -4.15
C LEU A 498 21.82 -18.67 -5.31
N TRP A 499 22.08 -17.39 -5.56
CA TRP A 499 21.42 -16.61 -6.61
C TRP A 499 21.74 -17.17 -8.02
N LYS A 500 22.97 -17.58 -8.29
CA LYS A 500 23.37 -18.22 -9.56
C LYS A 500 22.66 -19.54 -9.88
N ARG A 501 21.95 -20.13 -8.90
CA ARG A 501 21.12 -21.32 -9.11
C ARG A 501 19.72 -21.01 -9.63
N THR A 502 19.40 -19.76 -9.81
CA THR A 502 18.16 -19.25 -10.37
C THR A 502 18.48 -18.17 -11.41
N ASP A 503 17.65 -17.14 -11.53
CA ASP A 503 17.81 -16.09 -12.53
C ASP A 503 18.71 -14.97 -12.00
N TYR A 504 20.00 -15.11 -12.20
CA TYR A 504 21.04 -14.23 -11.67
C TYR A 504 20.99 -12.78 -12.23
N THR A 505 20.23 -12.55 -13.28
CA THR A 505 20.01 -11.23 -13.90
C THR A 505 18.78 -10.50 -13.35
N TRP A 506 18.04 -11.11 -12.42
CA TRP A 506 16.83 -10.56 -11.83
C TRP A 506 17.08 -10.00 -10.42
N PRO A 507 16.24 -9.06 -9.93
CA PRO A 507 16.41 -8.50 -8.59
C PRO A 507 16.26 -9.57 -7.50
N CYS A 508 17.08 -9.49 -6.47
CA CYS A 508 17.20 -10.51 -5.43
C CYS A 508 16.99 -9.92 -4.04
N THR A 509 16.13 -10.55 -3.24
CA THR A 509 15.95 -10.24 -1.82
C THR A 509 15.96 -11.54 -1.01
N TRP A 510 16.81 -11.60 0.01
CA TRP A 510 16.79 -12.67 1.00
C TRP A 510 15.90 -12.25 2.17
N PHE A 511 14.88 -13.03 2.48
CA PHE A 511 13.88 -12.71 3.48
C PHE A 511 13.84 -13.74 4.60
N ALA A 512 13.87 -13.27 5.85
CA ALA A 512 13.64 -14.08 7.04
C ALA A 512 12.38 -13.58 7.77
N PRO A 513 11.27 -14.34 7.78
CA PRO A 513 10.06 -13.96 8.49
C PRO A 513 10.28 -13.99 10.01
N ARG A 514 9.61 -13.10 10.73
CA ARG A 514 9.55 -13.17 12.19
C ARG A 514 8.74 -14.39 12.63
N THR A 515 9.39 -15.31 13.33
CA THR A 515 8.73 -16.49 13.90
C THR A 515 8.08 -16.18 15.23
N THR A 516 6.93 -16.78 15.49
CA THR A 516 6.18 -16.66 16.75
C THR A 516 6.10 -18.01 17.48
N GLY A 517 6.60 -19.08 16.87
CA GLY A 517 6.51 -20.45 17.38
C GLY A 517 5.11 -21.06 17.27
N LYS A 518 4.19 -20.45 16.53
CA LYS A 518 2.80 -20.92 16.39
C LYS A 518 2.34 -20.92 14.93
N GLY A 519 1.51 -21.92 14.58
CA GLY A 519 0.87 -22.01 13.27
C GLY A 519 1.86 -21.93 12.12
N ALA A 520 1.52 -21.16 11.11
CA ALA A 520 2.38 -20.93 9.95
C ALA A 520 3.66 -20.14 10.24
N PHE A 521 3.84 -19.63 11.47
CA PHE A 521 5.02 -18.84 11.85
C PHE A 521 5.95 -19.60 12.82
N THR A 522 6.06 -20.90 12.68
CA THR A 522 7.04 -21.72 13.41
C THR A 522 8.42 -21.65 12.77
N THR A 523 8.49 -21.61 11.46
CA THR A 523 9.74 -21.47 10.68
C THR A 523 9.49 -20.73 9.38
N ALA A 524 10.56 -20.30 8.69
CA ALA A 524 10.48 -19.74 7.34
C ALA A 524 9.85 -20.73 6.32
N TYR A 525 10.12 -22.04 6.50
CA TYR A 525 9.49 -23.10 5.70
C TYR A 525 7.96 -23.06 5.84
N GLU A 526 7.44 -23.01 7.07
CA GLU A 526 6.00 -23.02 7.30
C GLU A 526 5.32 -21.74 6.79
N VAL A 527 6.00 -20.59 6.81
CA VAL A 527 5.49 -19.37 6.18
C VAL A 527 5.30 -19.60 4.68
N MET A 528 6.33 -20.10 3.99
CA MET A 528 6.24 -20.37 2.54
C MET A 528 5.24 -21.48 2.21
N ASN A 529 5.23 -22.56 3.00
CA ASN A 529 4.34 -23.71 2.80
C ASN A 529 2.85 -23.35 2.93
N ASN A 530 2.54 -22.32 3.74
CA ASN A 530 1.17 -21.82 3.96
C ASN A 530 0.86 -20.54 3.16
N TRP A 531 1.79 -20.07 2.30
CA TRP A 531 1.56 -18.90 1.49
C TRP A 531 0.60 -19.18 0.34
N GLY A 532 -0.38 -18.30 0.14
CA GLY A 532 -1.55 -18.56 -0.71
C GLY A 532 -1.34 -18.40 -2.21
N ALA A 533 -0.15 -18.02 -2.68
CA ALA A 533 0.16 -17.82 -4.10
C ALA A 533 1.66 -17.89 -4.37
N ASN A 534 2.02 -17.87 -5.66
CA ASN A 534 3.42 -17.75 -6.11
C ASN A 534 3.99 -16.34 -5.91
N HIS A 535 3.15 -15.31 -5.79
CA HIS A 535 3.56 -13.92 -5.61
C HIS A 535 3.33 -13.40 -4.20
N GLY A 536 4.10 -12.37 -3.84
CA GLY A 536 3.93 -11.55 -2.66
C GLY A 536 4.26 -10.08 -2.96
N ALA A 537 3.49 -9.17 -2.39
CA ALA A 537 3.81 -7.74 -2.39
C ALA A 537 4.60 -7.41 -1.13
N ILE A 538 5.69 -6.65 -1.25
CA ILE A 538 6.58 -6.36 -0.13
C ILE A 538 6.71 -4.85 0.06
N SER A 539 6.56 -4.41 1.31
CA SER A 539 6.81 -3.05 1.77
C SER A 539 7.91 -3.01 2.83
N TYR A 540 8.65 -1.92 2.87
CA TYR A 540 9.63 -1.69 3.92
C TYR A 540 8.97 -1.12 5.17
N GLY A 541 9.34 -1.66 6.31
CA GLY A 541 8.74 -1.41 7.62
C GLY A 541 7.87 -2.58 8.10
N HIS A 542 7.68 -2.69 9.41
CA HIS A 542 6.68 -3.58 10.02
C HIS A 542 5.35 -2.83 10.06
N ILE A 543 4.57 -2.94 8.99
CA ILE A 543 3.29 -2.24 8.79
C ILE A 543 2.07 -3.15 8.93
N GLY A 544 2.26 -4.36 9.41
CA GLY A 544 1.18 -5.35 9.52
C GLY A 544 0.02 -4.89 10.39
N ALA A 545 0.29 -4.12 11.45
CA ALA A 545 -0.76 -3.55 12.29
C ALA A 545 -1.63 -2.51 11.55
N ASP A 546 -1.02 -1.65 10.75
CA ASP A 546 -1.75 -0.68 9.90
C ASP A 546 -2.56 -1.39 8.81
N LEU A 547 -2.01 -2.47 8.22
CA LEU A 547 -2.71 -3.32 7.25
C LEU A 547 -3.93 -4.00 7.86
N ILE A 548 -3.83 -4.56 9.07
CA ILE A 548 -4.98 -5.17 9.77
C ILE A 548 -6.07 -4.12 10.01
N THR A 549 -5.71 -2.91 10.39
CA THR A 549 -6.66 -1.80 10.56
C THR A 549 -7.32 -1.42 9.24
N LEU A 550 -6.55 -1.27 8.15
CA LEU A 550 -7.06 -1.00 6.81
C LEU A 550 -8.01 -2.11 6.32
N CYS A 551 -7.60 -3.37 6.47
CA CYS A 551 -8.42 -4.52 6.07
C CYS A 551 -9.73 -4.59 6.84
N SER A 552 -9.73 -4.23 8.14
CA SER A 552 -10.97 -4.13 8.93
C SER A 552 -11.92 -3.06 8.39
N MET A 553 -11.40 -1.92 7.91
CA MET A 553 -12.21 -0.87 7.27
C MET A 553 -12.81 -1.34 5.94
N LEU A 554 -12.01 -2.03 5.14
CA LEU A 554 -12.40 -2.59 3.85
C LEU A 554 -13.21 -3.88 3.99
N ARG A 555 -13.34 -4.40 5.22
CA ARG A 555 -14.05 -5.66 5.53
C ARG A 555 -13.46 -6.87 4.80
N ILE A 556 -12.13 -6.90 4.73
CA ILE A 556 -11.31 -7.99 4.22
C ILE A 556 -10.69 -8.71 5.43
N PRO A 557 -11.04 -9.98 5.71
CA PRO A 557 -10.47 -10.70 6.85
C PRO A 557 -8.99 -11.02 6.62
N VAL A 558 -8.23 -11.07 7.73
CA VAL A 558 -6.83 -11.50 7.75
C VAL A 558 -6.79 -12.97 8.13
N SER A 559 -6.27 -13.82 7.24
CA SER A 559 -6.24 -15.28 7.43
C SER A 559 -4.95 -15.79 8.06
N MET A 560 -3.88 -15.02 7.98
CA MET A 560 -2.56 -15.41 8.49
C MET A 560 -1.74 -14.14 8.79
N HIS A 561 -1.21 -14.02 10.01
CA HIS A 561 -0.29 -12.91 10.36
C HIS A 561 0.60 -13.24 11.55
N ASN A 562 1.74 -12.55 11.65
CA ASN A 562 2.65 -12.60 12.79
C ASN A 562 2.77 -11.25 13.53
N VAL A 563 1.79 -10.38 13.35
CA VAL A 563 1.72 -9.08 14.05
C VAL A 563 1.46 -9.33 15.55
N PRO A 564 2.20 -8.66 16.47
CA PRO A 564 1.95 -8.76 17.90
C PRO A 564 0.54 -8.34 18.27
N GLU A 565 -0.10 -9.09 19.17
CA GLU A 565 -1.52 -8.90 19.50
C GLU A 565 -1.83 -7.52 20.06
N GLU A 566 -0.94 -6.98 20.88
CA GLU A 566 -1.07 -5.66 21.50
C GLU A 566 -1.08 -4.50 20.49
N LYS A 567 -0.59 -4.75 19.26
CA LYS A 567 -0.60 -3.76 18.17
C LYS A 567 -1.83 -3.82 17.29
N ILE A 568 -2.66 -4.86 17.43
CA ILE A 568 -3.84 -5.05 16.59
C ILE A 568 -4.95 -4.09 16.99
N PHE A 569 -5.42 -3.31 16.02
CA PHE A 569 -6.49 -2.34 16.22
C PHE A 569 -7.62 -2.57 15.22
N ARG A 570 -8.76 -3.02 15.72
CA ARG A 570 -9.97 -3.39 14.99
C ARG A 570 -11.20 -2.75 15.63
N PRO A 571 -12.35 -2.65 14.92
CA PRO A 571 -13.61 -2.27 15.56
C PRO A 571 -13.93 -3.21 16.73
N SER A 572 -14.31 -2.67 17.88
CA SER A 572 -14.57 -3.47 19.09
C SER A 572 -15.70 -4.49 18.91
N VAL A 573 -16.64 -4.23 18.00
CA VAL A 573 -17.73 -5.16 17.66
C VAL A 573 -17.22 -6.49 17.06
N TRP A 574 -15.99 -6.53 16.50
CA TRP A 574 -15.39 -7.79 16.05
C TRP A 574 -15.33 -8.85 17.15
N ASN A 575 -15.13 -8.43 18.40
CA ASN A 575 -15.11 -9.34 19.56
C ASN A 575 -16.44 -10.08 19.77
N ALA A 576 -17.56 -9.53 19.27
CA ALA A 576 -18.87 -10.21 19.33
C ALA A 576 -18.95 -11.46 18.43
N PHE A 577 -18.03 -11.60 17.48
CA PHE A 577 -18.00 -12.72 16.53
C PHE A 577 -17.08 -13.88 16.99
N GLY A 578 -16.53 -13.83 18.18
CA GLY A 578 -15.74 -14.88 18.80
C GLY A 578 -14.37 -14.42 19.30
N MET A 579 -13.71 -15.32 20.03
CA MET A 579 -12.42 -15.01 20.67
C MET A 579 -11.21 -15.47 19.86
N ASP A 580 -11.39 -16.32 18.85
CA ASP A 580 -10.37 -16.70 17.91
C ASP A 580 -10.20 -15.61 16.85
N LYS A 581 -9.09 -14.91 16.90
CA LYS A 581 -8.89 -13.64 16.17
C LYS A 581 -9.03 -13.75 14.65
N GLU A 582 -8.54 -14.83 14.07
CA GLU A 582 -8.67 -15.07 12.64
C GLU A 582 -10.13 -15.41 12.26
N GLY A 583 -10.76 -16.32 13.00
CA GLY A 583 -12.16 -16.70 12.76
C GLY A 583 -13.14 -15.56 13.03
N GLN A 584 -12.87 -14.68 14.01
CA GLN A 584 -13.73 -13.50 14.25
C GLN A 584 -13.72 -12.53 13.08
N ASP A 585 -12.57 -12.30 12.45
CA ASP A 585 -12.49 -11.45 11.26
C ASP A 585 -13.36 -11.97 10.12
N PHE A 586 -13.26 -13.24 9.80
CA PHE A 586 -14.08 -13.87 8.76
C PHE A 586 -15.57 -13.72 9.05
N ARG A 587 -15.98 -13.98 10.29
CA ARG A 587 -17.39 -13.87 10.68
C ARG A 587 -17.90 -12.43 10.67
N ALA A 588 -17.10 -11.49 11.16
CA ALA A 588 -17.45 -10.06 11.17
C ALA A 588 -17.57 -9.52 9.74
N CYS A 589 -16.55 -9.73 8.91
CA CYS A 589 -16.54 -9.25 7.53
C CYS A 589 -17.66 -9.86 6.69
N ALA A 590 -17.94 -11.17 6.82
CA ALA A 590 -19.03 -11.83 6.12
C ALA A 590 -20.41 -11.28 6.52
N ASN A 591 -20.63 -10.98 7.81
CA ASN A 591 -21.92 -10.47 8.28
C ASN A 591 -22.15 -9.00 7.95
N PHE A 592 -21.13 -8.16 8.01
CA PHE A 592 -21.26 -6.76 7.60
C PHE A 592 -21.31 -6.59 6.08
N GLY A 593 -20.68 -7.51 5.35
CA GLY A 593 -20.56 -7.44 3.89
C GLY A 593 -19.65 -6.30 3.42
N PRO A 594 -19.45 -6.13 2.11
CA PRO A 594 -18.64 -5.07 1.54
C PRO A 594 -19.26 -3.69 1.77
N MET A 595 -18.42 -2.65 1.79
CA MET A 595 -18.83 -1.29 2.15
C MET A 595 -19.64 -0.60 1.04
N TYR A 596 -19.38 -0.92 -0.21
CA TYR A 596 -19.96 -0.23 -1.38
C TYR A 596 -21.07 -1.00 -2.08
N LYS A 597 -21.65 -1.98 -1.43
CA LYS A 597 -22.74 -2.79 -1.97
C LYS A 597 -24.10 -2.16 -1.68
#